data_869fa30cb4a8d9ca151aab3dbcbdc04f
#
_entry.id   869fa30cb4a8d9ca151aab3dbcbdc04f
#
_cell.length_a   1.000
_cell.length_b   1.000
_cell.length_c   1.000
_cell.angle_alpha   90.00
_cell.angle_beta   90.00
_cell.angle_gamma   90.00
#
_symmetry.space_group_name_H-M   'P 1'
#
loop_
_entity.id
_entity.type
_entity.pdbx_description
1 polymer ?
#
loop_
_entity_poly.entity_id
_entity_poly.type
_entity_poly.pdbx_seq_one_letter_code
_entity_poly.pdbx_strand_id
1 'polypeptide(L)'
;MILKLIIRNTFRHRLRTLLTVVGIAVAILAFGMLRTLVGLWYLGVEQSSATRLVTRNAISLVFSLPISYKERIRQIPGVQLISWGNWFGGIYIDEKHFFANFAVEPKSYLALYPEFILPPGERKAFISDRKGAVAGRKLAAKYGWKVGDIITLRGTIFPGQWEFVLRGIYKGAQRGTDETQFFFHWDYLNESLKKTVPRRADQAGFYMIGVASPDLAAEVSQAVDRTFKNSLAETLTETERAFQLGFVSMTEAIMVAIQIVSYVVIVIIMVVAANTMAMTARERIAEYATLKTLGFGVPHIAAIIFGESVMIALVGGVLGVALTFPAAHWIETQLSQFFPYFSVSMTTVWLDLLVACGVGAVAALFPTWRGATIRVADGLRRIG
;
A
#
# COMPACT_ATOMS: atom_id res chain seq x y z
N MET A 1 -15.64 39.14 -14.24
CA MET A 1 -15.76 40.08 -13.11
C MET A 1 -15.89 39.36 -11.78
N ILE A 2 -16.80 38.40 -11.62
CA ILE A 2 -17.04 37.68 -10.37
C ILE A 2 -15.80 36.90 -9.86
N LEU A 3 -15.07 36.21 -10.73
CA LEU A 3 -13.85 35.47 -10.36
C LEU A 3 -12.76 36.39 -9.75
N LYS A 4 -12.58 37.59 -10.33
CA LYS A 4 -11.61 38.58 -9.78
C LYS A 4 -12.01 39.06 -8.40
N LEU A 5 -13.32 39.20 -8.16
CA LEU A 5 -13.87 39.55 -6.83
C LEU A 5 -13.65 38.41 -5.83
N ILE A 6 -13.90 37.16 -6.23
CA ILE A 6 -13.67 35.98 -5.39
C ILE A 6 -12.20 35.95 -4.94
N ILE A 7 -11.25 36.02 -5.87
CA ILE A 7 -9.82 35.96 -5.56
C ILE A 7 -9.41 37.09 -4.61
N ARG A 8 -9.84 38.32 -4.89
CA ARG A 8 -9.50 39.48 -4.05
C ARG A 8 -10.09 39.38 -2.64
N ASN A 9 -11.29 38.84 -2.53
CA ASN A 9 -11.98 38.67 -1.26
C ASN A 9 -11.36 37.54 -0.42
N THR A 10 -11.01 36.43 -1.04
CA THR A 10 -10.37 35.26 -0.38
C THR A 10 -9.14 35.70 0.43
N PHE A 11 -8.31 36.61 -0.08
CA PHE A 11 -7.06 37.03 0.56
C PHE A 11 -7.16 38.32 1.38
N ARG A 12 -8.35 38.85 1.60
CA ARG A 12 -8.55 40.09 2.37
C ARG A 12 -8.22 39.92 3.86
N HIS A 13 -8.65 38.82 4.48
CA HIS A 13 -8.37 38.48 5.87
C HIS A 13 -7.25 37.42 5.93
N ARG A 14 -6.02 37.83 5.62
CA ARG A 14 -4.86 36.96 5.38
C ARG A 14 -4.64 35.89 6.44
N LEU A 15 -4.67 36.24 7.72
CA LEU A 15 -4.42 35.30 8.82
C LEU A 15 -5.48 34.18 8.89
N ARG A 16 -6.78 34.57 8.79
CA ARG A 16 -7.88 33.60 8.84
C ARG A 16 -7.86 32.68 7.63
N THR A 17 -7.70 33.24 6.43
CA THR A 17 -7.59 32.42 5.20
C THR A 17 -6.41 31.49 5.26
N LEU A 18 -5.25 31.97 5.72
CA LEU A 18 -4.05 31.13 5.90
C LEU A 18 -4.31 29.97 6.86
N LEU A 19 -4.88 30.24 8.04
CA LEU A 19 -5.19 29.21 9.03
C LEU A 19 -6.20 28.17 8.49
N THR A 20 -7.20 28.63 7.75
CA THR A 20 -8.19 27.71 7.13
C THR A 20 -7.54 26.87 6.04
N VAL A 21 -6.73 27.48 5.16
CA VAL A 21 -5.98 26.78 4.11
C VAL A 21 -5.03 25.74 4.72
N VAL A 22 -4.27 26.11 5.75
CA VAL A 22 -3.37 25.19 6.47
C VAL A 22 -4.17 24.05 7.11
N GLY A 23 -5.29 24.35 7.78
CA GLY A 23 -6.14 23.32 8.38
C GLY A 23 -6.66 22.32 7.34
N ILE A 24 -7.13 22.80 6.19
CA ILE A 24 -7.58 21.93 5.09
C ILE A 24 -6.39 21.15 4.51
N ALA A 25 -5.24 21.80 4.32
CA ALA A 25 -4.04 21.12 3.80
C ALA A 25 -3.57 19.98 4.71
N VAL A 26 -3.55 20.20 6.03
CA VAL A 26 -3.21 19.14 7.01
C VAL A 26 -4.22 18.01 6.98
N ALA A 27 -5.53 18.31 6.86
CA ALA A 27 -6.55 17.27 6.81
C ALA A 27 -6.47 16.44 5.52
N ILE A 28 -6.25 17.08 4.37
CA ILE A 28 -6.07 16.40 3.08
C ILE A 28 -4.78 15.58 3.07
N LEU A 29 -3.68 16.12 3.61
CA LEU A 29 -2.45 15.36 3.81
C LEU A 29 -2.70 14.11 4.68
N ALA A 30 -3.37 14.27 5.82
CA ALA A 30 -3.68 13.13 6.70
C ALA A 30 -4.55 12.09 6.01
N PHE A 31 -5.59 12.52 5.28
CA PHE A 31 -6.44 11.63 4.49
C PHE A 31 -5.65 10.90 3.41
N GLY A 32 -4.85 11.61 2.61
CA GLY A 32 -4.01 11.04 1.55
C GLY A 32 -2.99 10.03 2.10
N MET A 33 -2.38 10.32 3.26
CA MET A 33 -1.45 9.40 3.92
C MET A 33 -2.14 8.14 4.43
N LEU A 34 -3.29 8.25 5.12
CA LEU A 34 -4.06 7.12 5.60
C LEU A 34 -4.57 6.27 4.44
N ARG A 35 -5.04 6.90 3.36
CA ARG A 35 -5.46 6.22 2.14
C ARG A 35 -4.31 5.49 1.46
N THR A 36 -3.13 6.11 1.39
CA THR A 36 -1.92 5.49 0.86
C THR A 36 -1.52 4.28 1.69
N LEU A 37 -1.57 4.38 3.01
CA LEU A 37 -1.28 3.26 3.92
C LEU A 37 -2.21 2.06 3.65
N VAL A 38 -3.51 2.29 3.51
CA VAL A 38 -4.47 1.22 3.16
C VAL A 38 -4.14 0.62 1.80
N GLY A 39 -3.82 1.45 0.79
CA GLY A 39 -3.47 1.00 -0.56
C GLY A 39 -2.25 0.08 -0.59
N LEU A 40 -1.28 0.27 0.30
CA LEU A 40 -0.08 -0.57 0.38
C LEU A 40 -0.38 -2.03 0.72
N TRP A 41 -1.35 -2.27 1.60
CA TRP A 41 -1.77 -3.64 1.95
C TRP A 41 -2.29 -4.41 0.74
N TYR A 42 -2.93 -3.72 -0.21
CA TYR A 42 -3.48 -4.33 -1.42
C TYR A 42 -2.48 -4.43 -2.57
N LEU A 43 -1.31 -3.78 -2.48
CA LEU A 43 -0.29 -3.83 -3.55
C LEU A 43 0.16 -5.24 -3.89
N GLY A 44 0.40 -6.09 -2.88
CA GLY A 44 0.76 -7.49 -3.08
C GLY A 44 -0.33 -8.28 -3.82
N VAL A 45 -1.58 -7.98 -3.51
CA VAL A 45 -2.76 -8.59 -4.15
C VAL A 45 -2.89 -8.17 -5.62
N GLU A 46 -2.67 -6.89 -5.92
CA GLU A 46 -2.76 -6.36 -7.28
C GLU A 46 -1.64 -6.89 -8.20
N GLN A 47 -0.51 -7.24 -7.61
CA GLN A 47 0.67 -7.73 -8.35
C GLN A 47 0.75 -9.25 -8.45
N SER A 48 -0.10 -9.97 -7.72
CA SER A 48 -0.15 -11.42 -7.80
C SER A 48 -0.55 -11.90 -9.19
N SER A 49 0.12 -12.94 -9.66
CA SER A 49 -0.18 -13.55 -10.95
C SER A 49 -1.48 -14.37 -10.90
N ALA A 50 -2.31 -14.21 -11.92
CA ALA A 50 -3.52 -15.01 -12.06
C ALA A 50 -3.21 -16.49 -12.44
N THR A 51 -1.99 -16.79 -12.89
CA THR A 51 -1.55 -18.12 -13.30
C THR A 51 -0.66 -18.80 -12.26
N ARG A 52 -0.47 -18.21 -11.09
CA ARG A 52 0.28 -18.84 -9.99
C ARG A 52 -0.65 -19.27 -8.87
N LEU A 53 -0.42 -20.50 -8.39
CA LEU A 53 -1.10 -21.07 -7.24
C LEU A 53 -0.09 -21.30 -6.12
N VAL A 54 -0.55 -21.12 -4.90
CA VAL A 54 0.18 -21.44 -3.67
C VAL A 54 -0.48 -22.66 -3.03
N THR A 55 0.28 -23.71 -2.81
CA THR A 55 -0.16 -24.91 -2.07
C THR A 55 0.57 -24.94 -0.73
N ARG A 56 -0.18 -24.98 0.34
CA ARG A 56 0.32 -25.06 1.72
C ARG A 56 -0.39 -26.15 2.50
N ASN A 57 0.08 -26.43 3.70
CA ASN A 57 -0.64 -27.34 4.59
C ASN A 57 -2.02 -26.73 4.95
N ALA A 58 -3.06 -27.54 4.87
CA ALA A 58 -4.44 -27.11 5.08
C ALA A 58 -4.71 -26.57 6.50
N ILE A 59 -3.98 -27.05 7.50
CA ILE A 59 -4.17 -26.64 8.89
C ILE A 59 -3.49 -25.29 9.15
N SER A 60 -2.23 -25.14 8.77
CA SER A 60 -1.45 -23.92 9.03
C SER A 60 -0.20 -23.86 8.16
N LEU A 61 0.27 -22.63 7.89
CA LEU A 61 1.57 -22.35 7.24
C LEU A 61 2.79 -22.83 8.05
N VAL A 62 2.61 -23.09 9.35
CA VAL A 62 3.69 -23.58 10.21
C VAL A 62 4.00 -25.06 9.93
N PHE A 63 3.03 -25.81 9.45
CA PHE A 63 3.22 -27.21 9.12
C PHE A 63 3.75 -27.38 7.70
N SER A 64 4.77 -28.21 7.56
CA SER A 64 5.39 -28.48 6.28
C SER A 64 4.66 -29.59 5.53
N LEU A 65 4.90 -29.65 4.24
CA LEU A 65 4.44 -30.68 3.31
C LEU A 65 5.62 -31.61 2.91
N PRO A 66 5.42 -32.91 2.72
CA PRO A 66 6.49 -33.80 2.22
C PRO A 66 6.99 -33.36 0.84
N ILE A 67 8.30 -33.34 0.62
CA ILE A 67 8.90 -32.96 -0.67
C ILE A 67 8.48 -33.92 -1.81
N SER A 68 8.08 -35.14 -1.48
CA SER A 68 7.57 -36.10 -2.46
C SER A 68 6.28 -35.69 -3.16
N TYR A 69 5.52 -34.74 -2.59
CA TYR A 69 4.28 -34.22 -3.19
C TYR A 69 4.52 -33.53 -4.53
N LYS A 70 5.70 -32.96 -4.76
CA LYS A 70 6.06 -32.31 -6.02
C LYS A 70 5.85 -33.19 -7.25
N GLU A 71 6.15 -34.48 -7.16
CA GLU A 71 6.03 -35.38 -8.30
C GLU A 71 4.57 -35.69 -8.64
N ARG A 72 3.73 -35.82 -7.62
CA ARG A 72 2.29 -36.04 -7.81
C ARG A 72 1.62 -34.76 -8.34
N ILE A 73 2.00 -33.59 -7.83
CA ILE A 73 1.48 -32.29 -8.31
C ILE A 73 1.87 -32.08 -9.78
N ARG A 74 3.11 -32.42 -10.15
CA ARG A 74 3.61 -32.26 -11.54
C ARG A 74 2.79 -33.06 -12.56
N GLN A 75 2.18 -34.18 -12.15
CA GLN A 75 1.38 -35.04 -13.02
C GLN A 75 -0.05 -34.57 -13.22
N ILE A 76 -0.50 -33.54 -12.48
CA ILE A 76 -1.86 -32.99 -12.60
C ILE A 76 -1.98 -32.23 -13.92
N PRO A 77 -3.00 -32.52 -14.75
CA PRO A 77 -3.24 -31.80 -15.98
C PRO A 77 -3.41 -30.29 -15.72
N GLY A 78 -2.79 -29.46 -16.55
CA GLY A 78 -2.81 -28.00 -16.42
C GLY A 78 -1.63 -27.42 -15.61
N VAL A 79 -0.87 -28.24 -14.89
CA VAL A 79 0.37 -27.82 -14.22
C VAL A 79 1.50 -27.71 -15.24
N GLN A 80 2.06 -26.54 -15.41
CA GLN A 80 3.21 -26.29 -16.29
C GLN A 80 4.54 -26.33 -15.56
N LEU A 81 4.58 -25.74 -14.37
CA LEU A 81 5.79 -25.60 -13.59
C LEU A 81 5.46 -25.72 -12.10
N ILE A 82 6.38 -26.33 -11.35
CA ILE A 82 6.29 -26.43 -9.90
C ILE A 82 7.60 -25.98 -9.28
N SER A 83 7.52 -25.18 -8.23
CA SER A 83 8.61 -24.82 -7.35
C SER A 83 8.20 -25.07 -5.90
N TRP A 84 9.17 -25.07 -5.01
CA TRP A 84 8.95 -25.23 -3.58
C TRP A 84 9.90 -24.39 -2.76
N GLY A 85 9.52 -24.15 -1.53
CA GLY A 85 10.34 -23.38 -0.62
C GLY A 85 9.87 -23.48 0.82
N ASN A 86 10.66 -22.86 1.67
CA ASN A 86 10.38 -22.68 3.08
C ASN A 86 10.58 -21.22 3.46
N TRP A 87 9.69 -20.71 4.28
CA TRP A 87 9.99 -19.51 5.06
C TRP A 87 11.11 -19.84 6.05
N PHE A 88 12.19 -19.06 6.04
CA PHE A 88 13.34 -19.34 6.87
C PHE A 88 13.31 -18.60 8.21
N GLY A 89 12.84 -17.36 8.22
CA GLY A 89 12.72 -16.52 9.41
C GLY A 89 14.07 -16.16 10.03
N GLY A 90 15.12 -16.05 9.22
CA GLY A 90 16.46 -15.66 9.67
C GLY A 90 16.52 -14.19 10.06
N ILE A 91 17.30 -13.88 11.08
CA ILE A 91 17.56 -12.53 11.59
C ILE A 91 18.97 -12.14 11.21
N TYR A 92 19.13 -10.95 10.63
CA TYR A 92 20.42 -10.33 10.32
C TYR A 92 20.77 -9.33 11.44
N ILE A 93 21.95 -9.49 12.05
CA ILE A 93 22.43 -8.69 13.19
C ILE A 93 21.53 -8.82 14.43
N ASP A 94 20.35 -8.19 14.43
CA ASP A 94 19.37 -8.19 15.53
C ASP A 94 17.92 -8.20 15.01
N GLU A 95 16.95 -8.25 15.92
CA GLU A 95 15.53 -8.34 15.60
C GLU A 95 14.97 -7.11 14.87
N LYS A 96 15.64 -5.96 14.97
CA LYS A 96 15.25 -4.73 14.26
C LYS A 96 15.67 -4.75 12.79
N HIS A 97 16.57 -5.68 12.43
CA HIS A 97 17.09 -5.85 11.05
C HIS A 97 16.43 -7.07 10.37
N PHE A 98 15.16 -7.29 10.65
CA PHE A 98 14.38 -8.34 10.00
C PHE A 98 14.03 -7.98 8.56
N PHE A 99 14.05 -8.98 7.68
CA PHE A 99 13.55 -8.95 6.32
C PHE A 99 13.07 -10.34 5.91
N ALA A 100 12.16 -10.39 4.94
CA ALA A 100 11.62 -11.65 4.45
C ALA A 100 12.72 -12.48 3.76
N ASN A 101 12.91 -13.71 4.23
CA ASN A 101 13.93 -14.61 3.68
C ASN A 101 13.36 -16.02 3.50
N PHE A 102 13.65 -16.60 2.32
CA PHE A 102 13.09 -17.88 1.88
C PHE A 102 14.17 -18.79 1.33
N ALA A 103 14.10 -20.05 1.71
CA ALA A 103 14.80 -21.13 1.01
C ALA A 103 13.93 -21.56 -0.18
N VAL A 104 14.43 -21.50 -1.41
CA VAL A 104 13.65 -21.82 -2.61
C VAL A 104 14.41 -22.75 -3.55
N GLU A 105 13.70 -23.49 -4.41
CA GLU A 105 14.34 -24.16 -5.55
C GLU A 105 14.66 -23.09 -6.62
N PRO A 106 15.93 -22.78 -6.85
CA PRO A 106 16.29 -21.53 -7.54
C PRO A 106 15.89 -21.49 -9.01
N LYS A 107 15.95 -22.61 -9.72
CA LYS A 107 15.70 -22.67 -11.15
C LYS A 107 14.21 -22.48 -11.48
N SER A 108 13.36 -23.26 -10.84
CA SER A 108 11.91 -23.21 -11.05
C SER A 108 11.30 -21.96 -10.43
N TYR A 109 11.82 -21.52 -9.29
CA TYR A 109 11.34 -20.30 -8.63
C TYR A 109 11.56 -19.07 -9.50
N LEU A 110 12.77 -18.86 -10.02
CA LEU A 110 13.08 -17.77 -10.94
C LEU A 110 12.39 -17.88 -12.31
N ALA A 111 11.89 -19.06 -12.66
CA ALA A 111 11.09 -19.23 -13.87
C ALA A 111 9.61 -18.87 -13.62
N LEU A 112 9.10 -19.14 -12.41
CA LEU A 112 7.74 -18.75 -11.98
C LEU A 112 7.62 -17.25 -11.70
N TYR A 113 8.72 -16.59 -11.33
CA TYR A 113 8.77 -15.18 -10.98
C TYR A 113 9.67 -14.39 -11.94
N PRO A 114 9.26 -14.23 -13.23
CA PRO A 114 10.03 -13.48 -14.23
C PRO A 114 10.17 -11.99 -13.88
N GLU A 115 9.37 -11.50 -12.96
CA GLU A 115 9.45 -10.15 -12.43
C GLU A 115 10.71 -9.90 -11.56
N PHE A 116 11.41 -10.92 -11.09
CA PHE A 116 12.71 -10.80 -10.44
C PHE A 116 13.83 -10.80 -11.49
N ILE A 117 14.19 -9.63 -11.98
CA ILE A 117 15.20 -9.46 -13.04
C ILE A 117 16.59 -9.56 -12.42
N LEU A 118 17.33 -10.57 -12.83
CA LEU A 118 18.75 -10.78 -12.50
C LEU A 118 19.61 -10.71 -13.79
N PRO A 119 20.81 -10.12 -13.74
CA PRO A 119 21.78 -10.25 -14.81
C PRO A 119 22.07 -11.74 -15.10
N PRO A 120 22.23 -12.15 -16.38
CA PRO A 120 22.39 -13.56 -16.73
C PRO A 120 23.54 -14.27 -16.01
N GLY A 121 24.65 -13.56 -15.78
CA GLY A 121 25.82 -14.06 -15.02
C GLY A 121 25.48 -14.33 -13.55
N GLU A 122 24.79 -13.40 -12.90
CA GLU A 122 24.37 -13.51 -11.50
C GLU A 122 23.33 -14.63 -11.32
N ARG A 123 22.37 -14.72 -12.26
CA ARG A 123 21.38 -15.81 -12.28
C ARG A 123 22.04 -17.18 -12.37
N LYS A 124 23.02 -17.33 -13.27
CA LYS A 124 23.80 -18.57 -13.41
C LYS A 124 24.60 -18.86 -12.15
N ALA A 125 25.29 -17.87 -11.59
CA ALA A 125 26.06 -18.00 -10.36
C ALA A 125 25.17 -18.41 -9.18
N PHE A 126 23.99 -17.82 -9.03
CA PHE A 126 23.01 -18.20 -8.02
C PHE A 126 22.57 -19.66 -8.19
N ILE A 127 22.15 -20.07 -9.38
CA ILE A 127 21.65 -21.43 -9.62
C ILE A 127 22.72 -22.50 -9.37
N SER A 128 24.01 -22.20 -9.62
CA SER A 128 25.09 -23.17 -9.51
C SER A 128 25.73 -23.28 -8.12
N ASP A 129 25.58 -22.26 -7.27
CA ASP A 129 26.18 -22.23 -5.94
C ASP A 129 25.14 -22.55 -4.86
N ARG A 130 25.25 -23.72 -4.22
CA ARG A 130 24.33 -24.15 -3.17
C ARG A 130 24.30 -23.22 -1.96
N LYS A 131 25.39 -22.51 -1.62
CA LYS A 131 25.41 -21.46 -0.60
C LYS A 131 25.06 -20.08 -1.15
N GLY A 132 24.76 -20.01 -2.46
CA GLY A 132 24.38 -18.78 -3.11
C GLY A 132 23.07 -18.22 -2.60
N ALA A 133 23.01 -16.90 -2.54
CA ALA A 133 21.79 -16.16 -2.25
C ALA A 133 21.61 -15.01 -3.22
N VAL A 134 20.39 -14.53 -3.35
CA VAL A 134 20.04 -13.30 -4.05
C VAL A 134 19.24 -12.40 -3.14
N ALA A 135 19.50 -11.11 -3.22
CA ALA A 135 18.81 -10.07 -2.45
C ALA A 135 18.15 -9.08 -3.39
N GLY A 136 17.04 -8.50 -2.96
CA GLY A 136 16.45 -7.38 -3.68
C GLY A 136 17.31 -6.13 -3.59
N ARG A 137 17.23 -5.28 -4.61
CA ARG A 137 18.06 -4.07 -4.72
C ARG A 137 17.89 -3.12 -3.53
N LYS A 138 16.67 -2.94 -3.02
CA LYS A 138 16.39 -2.09 -1.85
C LYS A 138 17.03 -2.66 -0.58
N LEU A 139 16.95 -3.98 -0.42
CA LEU A 139 17.59 -4.68 0.70
C LEU A 139 19.11 -4.56 0.65
N ALA A 140 19.70 -4.82 -0.51
CA ALA A 140 21.14 -4.70 -0.71
C ALA A 140 21.64 -3.26 -0.49
N ALA A 141 20.91 -2.26 -1.00
CA ALA A 141 21.22 -0.85 -0.80
C ALA A 141 21.15 -0.45 0.69
N LYS A 142 20.15 -0.93 1.42
CA LYS A 142 19.96 -0.64 2.85
C LYS A 142 21.16 -1.07 3.70
N TYR A 143 21.72 -2.24 3.41
CA TYR A 143 22.84 -2.80 4.18
C TYR A 143 24.20 -2.61 3.51
N GLY A 144 24.24 -1.95 2.34
CA GLY A 144 25.48 -1.72 1.59
C GLY A 144 26.08 -3.00 0.97
N TRP A 145 25.25 -4.04 0.75
CA TRP A 145 25.71 -5.32 0.24
C TRP A 145 26.09 -5.27 -1.23
N LYS A 146 27.14 -6.02 -1.56
CA LYS A 146 27.64 -6.20 -2.92
C LYS A 146 27.69 -7.68 -3.29
N VAL A 147 27.60 -7.97 -4.57
CA VAL A 147 27.76 -9.34 -5.07
C VAL A 147 29.15 -9.85 -4.66
N GLY A 148 29.17 -11.03 -4.04
CA GLY A 148 30.36 -11.65 -3.45
C GLY A 148 30.43 -11.57 -1.92
N ASP A 149 29.67 -10.70 -1.28
CA ASP A 149 29.64 -10.58 0.18
C ASP A 149 29.10 -11.83 0.85
N ILE A 150 29.62 -12.13 2.04
CA ILE A 150 29.11 -13.21 2.91
C ILE A 150 28.10 -12.60 3.87
N ILE A 151 26.87 -13.12 3.82
CA ILE A 151 25.76 -12.68 4.66
C ILE A 151 25.44 -13.78 5.66
N THR A 152 25.54 -13.47 6.95
CA THR A 152 25.25 -14.42 8.03
C THR A 152 23.89 -14.11 8.63
N LEU A 153 23.00 -15.11 8.63
CA LEU A 153 21.71 -15.03 9.28
C LEU A 153 21.65 -15.99 10.48
N ARG A 154 21.09 -15.51 11.57
CA ARG A 154 20.73 -16.36 12.71
C ARG A 154 19.33 -16.94 12.46
N GLY A 155 19.25 -18.23 12.24
CA GLY A 155 17.98 -18.92 12.03
C GLY A 155 17.13 -18.98 13.29
N THR A 156 15.83 -18.65 13.18
CA THR A 156 14.87 -18.77 14.28
C THR A 156 14.05 -20.05 14.15
N ILE A 157 13.44 -20.27 12.99
CA ILE A 157 12.70 -21.49 12.67
C ILE A 157 13.66 -22.69 12.48
N PHE A 158 14.82 -22.43 11.89
CA PHE A 158 15.87 -23.41 11.68
C PHE A 158 17.11 -22.95 12.45
N PRO A 159 17.25 -23.32 13.74
CA PRO A 159 18.29 -22.77 14.63
C PRO A 159 19.70 -22.98 14.09
N GLY A 160 20.56 -21.99 14.32
CA GLY A 160 21.96 -22.00 13.92
C GLY A 160 22.40 -20.72 13.23
N GLN A 161 23.70 -20.64 12.96
CA GLN A 161 24.31 -19.59 12.14
C GLN A 161 24.41 -20.10 10.71
N TRP A 162 23.90 -19.30 9.77
CA TRP A 162 23.82 -19.67 8.37
C TRP A 162 24.54 -18.64 7.52
N GLU A 163 25.53 -19.07 6.79
CA GLU A 163 26.35 -18.25 5.91
C GLU A 163 25.94 -18.42 4.46
N PHE A 164 25.69 -17.32 3.80
CA PHE A 164 25.31 -17.24 2.40
C PHE A 164 26.27 -16.35 1.64
N VAL A 165 26.58 -16.70 0.40
CA VAL A 165 27.34 -15.85 -0.50
C VAL A 165 26.38 -15.13 -1.43
N LEU A 166 26.34 -13.81 -1.41
CA LEU A 166 25.47 -13.03 -2.28
C LEU A 166 25.93 -13.19 -3.74
N ARG A 167 25.17 -13.91 -4.54
CA ARG A 167 25.48 -14.18 -5.95
C ARG A 167 24.75 -13.29 -6.93
N GLY A 168 23.75 -12.54 -6.47
CA GLY A 168 23.05 -11.60 -7.30
C GLY A 168 22.17 -10.62 -6.54
N ILE A 169 21.90 -9.50 -7.19
CA ILE A 169 20.97 -8.48 -6.70
C ILE A 169 19.89 -8.27 -7.74
N TYR A 170 18.67 -8.75 -7.44
CA TYR A 170 17.56 -8.62 -8.39
C TYR A 170 16.92 -7.24 -8.35
N LYS A 171 16.41 -6.83 -9.50
CA LYS A 171 15.58 -5.66 -9.68
C LYS A 171 14.18 -6.11 -10.06
N GLY A 172 13.15 -5.43 -9.53
CA GLY A 172 11.77 -5.65 -9.91
C GLY A 172 11.47 -5.17 -11.34
N ALA A 173 10.72 -5.96 -12.10
CA ALA A 173 10.25 -5.57 -13.43
C ALA A 173 9.24 -4.41 -13.37
N GLN A 174 8.46 -4.34 -12.31
CA GLN A 174 7.44 -3.31 -12.07
C GLN A 174 7.74 -2.54 -10.79
N ARG A 175 7.20 -1.32 -10.67
CA ARG A 175 7.40 -0.48 -9.47
C ARG A 175 6.95 -1.11 -8.15
N GLY A 176 6.00 -2.04 -8.19
CA GLY A 176 5.47 -2.71 -7.01
C GLY A 176 6.10 -4.07 -6.72
N THR A 177 7.01 -4.58 -7.55
CA THR A 177 7.73 -5.83 -7.25
C THR A 177 8.57 -5.64 -5.99
N ASP A 178 8.41 -6.52 -5.00
CA ASP A 178 9.12 -6.41 -3.73
C ASP A 178 10.64 -6.64 -3.90
N GLU A 179 11.42 -5.60 -3.68
CA GLU A 179 12.88 -5.61 -3.74
C GLU A 179 13.53 -5.68 -2.35
N THR A 180 12.79 -6.16 -1.33
CA THR A 180 13.29 -6.27 0.05
C THR A 180 13.44 -7.70 0.53
N GLN A 181 13.23 -8.67 -0.35
CA GLN A 181 13.31 -10.09 -0.03
C GLN A 181 14.71 -10.66 -0.27
N PHE A 182 14.98 -11.77 0.42
CA PHE A 182 16.22 -12.54 0.31
C PHE A 182 15.89 -14.00 0.01
N PHE A 183 16.48 -14.54 -1.05
CA PHE A 183 16.29 -15.92 -1.48
C PHE A 183 17.59 -16.67 -1.46
N PHE A 184 17.56 -17.93 -0.99
CA PHE A 184 18.71 -18.83 -1.04
C PHE A 184 18.25 -20.25 -1.38
N HIS A 185 19.19 -21.18 -1.60
CA HIS A 185 18.89 -22.54 -2.04
C HIS A 185 18.18 -23.36 -0.99
N TRP A 186 17.05 -23.97 -1.35
CA TRP A 186 16.35 -24.97 -0.55
C TRP A 186 17.24 -26.18 -0.26
N ASP A 187 18.06 -26.62 -1.22
CA ASP A 187 18.99 -27.73 -1.05
C ASP A 187 20.02 -27.46 0.06
N TYR A 188 20.48 -26.20 0.23
CA TYR A 188 21.39 -25.86 1.33
C TYR A 188 20.73 -26.05 2.68
N LEU A 189 19.48 -25.62 2.81
CA LEU A 189 18.68 -25.82 4.02
C LEU A 189 18.47 -27.32 4.26
N ASN A 190 18.00 -28.04 3.26
CA ASN A 190 17.63 -29.45 3.37
C ASN A 190 18.81 -30.36 3.72
N GLU A 191 19.95 -30.21 3.05
CA GLU A 191 21.15 -30.99 3.32
C GLU A 191 21.74 -30.67 4.72
N SER A 192 21.60 -29.46 5.18
CA SER A 192 21.98 -29.09 6.55
C SER A 192 21.05 -29.74 7.57
N LEU A 193 19.74 -29.75 7.30
CA LEU A 193 18.75 -30.40 8.16
C LEU A 193 18.93 -31.92 8.22
N LYS A 194 19.28 -32.59 7.14
CA LYS A 194 19.62 -34.00 7.13
C LYS A 194 20.70 -34.36 8.13
N LYS A 195 21.65 -33.44 8.36
CA LYS A 195 22.76 -33.64 9.30
C LYS A 195 22.41 -33.29 10.74
N THR A 196 21.60 -32.25 10.93
CA THR A 196 21.32 -31.64 12.26
C THR A 196 19.99 -32.09 12.86
N VAL A 197 18.92 -32.10 12.07
CA VAL A 197 17.56 -32.47 12.49
C VAL A 197 16.86 -33.26 11.39
N PRO A 198 17.20 -34.55 11.18
CA PRO A 198 16.71 -35.35 10.04
C PRO A 198 15.18 -35.43 9.91
N ARG A 199 14.46 -35.35 11.02
CA ARG A 199 12.98 -35.35 11.03
C ARG A 199 12.36 -34.12 10.32
N ARG A 200 13.10 -33.05 10.13
CA ARG A 200 12.67 -31.81 9.44
C ARG A 200 13.19 -31.72 8.01
N ALA A 201 14.00 -32.69 7.60
CA ALA A 201 14.51 -32.79 6.24
C ALA A 201 13.42 -33.29 5.28
N ASP A 202 13.65 -33.06 3.99
CA ASP A 202 12.76 -33.50 2.90
C ASP A 202 11.31 -32.96 3.04
N GLN A 203 11.18 -31.75 3.56
CA GLN A 203 9.91 -31.04 3.75
C GLN A 203 9.94 -29.65 3.12
N ALA A 204 8.85 -29.30 2.45
CA ALA A 204 8.62 -27.97 1.92
C ALA A 204 7.57 -27.24 2.77
N GLY A 205 7.76 -25.94 3.00
CA GLY A 205 6.75 -25.12 3.67
C GLY A 205 5.59 -24.79 2.75
N PHE A 206 5.88 -24.66 1.45
CA PHE A 206 4.88 -24.36 0.41
C PHE A 206 5.36 -24.86 -0.96
N TYR A 207 4.39 -25.05 -1.85
CA TYR A 207 4.63 -25.21 -3.28
C TYR A 207 4.05 -24.01 -4.04
N MET A 208 4.79 -23.59 -5.07
CA MET A 208 4.32 -22.61 -6.06
C MET A 208 4.08 -23.35 -7.36
N ILE A 209 2.87 -23.23 -7.91
CA ILE A 209 2.46 -23.95 -9.11
C ILE A 209 2.12 -22.93 -10.19
N GLY A 210 2.74 -23.07 -11.36
CA GLY A 210 2.37 -22.33 -12.57
C GLY A 210 1.36 -23.13 -13.38
N VAL A 211 0.22 -22.51 -13.71
CA VAL A 211 -0.81 -23.08 -14.56
C VAL A 211 -0.79 -22.45 -15.95
N ALA A 212 -1.30 -23.20 -16.95
CA ALA A 212 -1.27 -22.79 -18.36
C ALA A 212 -2.13 -21.55 -18.65
N SER A 213 -3.27 -21.42 -17.96
CA SER A 213 -4.15 -20.25 -18.06
C SER A 213 -4.85 -19.98 -16.74
N PRO A 214 -5.32 -18.74 -16.50
CA PRO A 214 -6.08 -18.39 -15.30
C PRO A 214 -7.35 -19.24 -15.12
N ASP A 215 -7.98 -19.66 -16.21
CA ASP A 215 -9.22 -20.44 -16.19
C ASP A 215 -9.03 -21.84 -15.56
N LEU A 216 -7.82 -22.39 -15.67
CA LEU A 216 -7.46 -23.68 -15.09
C LEU A 216 -7.12 -23.59 -13.58
N ALA A 217 -6.98 -22.40 -13.04
CA ALA A 217 -6.54 -22.21 -11.66
C ALA A 217 -7.43 -22.92 -10.64
N ALA A 218 -8.75 -22.80 -10.78
CA ALA A 218 -9.71 -23.42 -9.88
C ALA A 218 -9.72 -24.95 -10.00
N GLU A 219 -9.66 -25.48 -11.22
CA GLU A 219 -9.64 -26.91 -11.48
C GLU A 219 -8.37 -27.57 -10.93
N VAL A 220 -7.21 -26.98 -11.23
CA VAL A 220 -5.91 -27.44 -10.74
C VAL A 220 -5.85 -27.38 -9.21
N SER A 221 -6.31 -26.28 -8.60
CA SER A 221 -6.34 -26.16 -7.12
C SER A 221 -7.14 -27.31 -6.49
N GLN A 222 -8.34 -27.58 -6.99
CA GLN A 222 -9.18 -28.66 -6.50
C GLN A 222 -8.58 -30.04 -6.78
N ALA A 223 -7.90 -30.23 -7.92
CA ALA A 223 -7.24 -31.49 -8.25
C ALA A 223 -6.07 -31.77 -7.32
N VAL A 224 -5.26 -30.76 -6.97
CA VAL A 224 -4.19 -30.87 -5.99
C VAL A 224 -4.77 -31.29 -4.64
N ASP A 225 -5.77 -30.55 -4.13
CA ASP A 225 -6.31 -30.81 -2.80
C ASP A 225 -7.03 -32.17 -2.72
N ARG A 226 -7.72 -32.58 -3.77
CA ARG A 226 -8.28 -33.97 -3.85
C ARG A 226 -7.20 -35.04 -3.84
N THR A 227 -6.05 -34.79 -4.47
CA THR A 227 -4.94 -35.75 -4.53
C THR A 227 -4.35 -36.07 -3.16
N PHE A 228 -4.37 -35.06 -2.24
CA PHE A 228 -3.80 -35.19 -0.89
C PHE A 228 -4.86 -35.24 0.22
N LYS A 229 -6.13 -35.35 -0.14
CA LYS A 229 -7.22 -35.53 0.83
C LYS A 229 -6.99 -36.85 1.62
N ASN A 230 -7.23 -36.80 2.91
CA ASN A 230 -7.00 -37.90 3.85
C ASN A 230 -5.53 -38.40 3.91
N SER A 231 -4.56 -37.56 3.47
CA SER A 231 -3.14 -37.81 3.68
C SER A 231 -2.68 -37.30 5.04
N LEU A 232 -1.45 -37.65 5.47
CA LEU A 232 -0.87 -37.12 6.73
C LEU A 232 -0.66 -35.63 6.73
N ALA A 233 -0.58 -35.00 5.56
CA ALA A 233 -0.45 -33.59 5.37
C ALA A 233 -1.37 -33.13 4.23
N GLU A 234 -2.62 -32.87 4.57
CA GLU A 234 -3.59 -32.33 3.61
C GLU A 234 -3.16 -30.97 3.10
N THR A 235 -3.48 -30.69 1.84
CA THR A 235 -3.13 -29.43 1.18
C THR A 235 -4.33 -28.50 1.08
N LEU A 236 -4.03 -27.22 1.14
CA LEU A 236 -4.90 -26.14 0.71
C LEU A 236 -4.20 -25.36 -0.40
N THR A 237 -4.80 -25.42 -1.58
CA THR A 237 -4.28 -24.80 -2.79
C THR A 237 -5.18 -23.65 -3.21
N GLU A 238 -4.63 -22.49 -3.32
CA GLU A 238 -5.34 -21.25 -3.67
C GLU A 238 -4.52 -20.41 -4.65
N THR A 239 -5.16 -19.49 -5.37
CA THR A 239 -4.43 -18.55 -6.22
C THR A 239 -3.52 -17.68 -5.36
N GLU A 240 -2.38 -17.25 -5.91
CA GLU A 240 -1.48 -16.32 -5.21
C GLU A 240 -2.24 -15.08 -4.72
N ARG A 241 -3.20 -14.60 -5.52
CA ARG A 241 -4.07 -13.49 -5.15
C ARG A 241 -4.94 -13.80 -3.93
N ALA A 242 -5.58 -14.96 -3.88
CA ALA A 242 -6.39 -15.39 -2.74
C ALA A 242 -5.54 -15.56 -1.47
N PHE A 243 -4.35 -16.13 -1.62
CA PHE A 243 -3.37 -16.26 -0.53
C PHE A 243 -2.98 -14.90 0.04
N GLN A 244 -2.65 -13.94 -0.80
CA GLN A 244 -2.33 -12.57 -0.38
C GLN A 244 -3.53 -11.89 0.30
N LEU A 245 -4.74 -12.06 -0.25
CA LEU A 245 -5.97 -11.56 0.37
C LEU A 245 -6.21 -12.16 1.75
N GLY A 246 -5.83 -13.42 1.97
CA GLY A 246 -5.90 -14.07 3.28
C GLY A 246 -5.09 -13.31 4.35
N PHE A 247 -3.90 -12.82 4.03
CA PHE A 247 -3.12 -11.98 4.95
C PHE A 247 -3.76 -10.61 5.17
N VAL A 248 -4.29 -10.00 4.10
CA VAL A 248 -4.99 -8.72 4.22
C VAL A 248 -6.22 -8.85 5.13
N SER A 249 -6.98 -9.93 5.01
CA SER A 249 -8.17 -10.17 5.84
C SER A 249 -7.85 -10.33 7.34
N MET A 250 -6.68 -10.84 7.70
CA MET A 250 -6.24 -10.89 9.11
C MET A 250 -6.07 -9.49 9.73
N THR A 251 -5.84 -8.47 8.92
CA THR A 251 -5.67 -7.07 9.35
C THR A 251 -6.87 -6.19 9.00
N GLU A 252 -7.96 -6.76 8.50
CA GLU A 252 -9.14 -6.04 8.03
C GLU A 252 -9.72 -5.07 9.08
N ALA A 253 -9.80 -5.51 10.35
CA ALA A 253 -10.29 -4.66 11.43
C ALA A 253 -9.44 -3.40 11.61
N ILE A 254 -8.13 -3.51 11.47
CA ILE A 254 -7.19 -2.36 11.55
C ILE A 254 -7.41 -1.44 10.36
N MET A 255 -7.59 -1.99 9.16
CA MET A 255 -7.84 -1.21 7.94
C MET A 255 -9.15 -0.45 8.00
N VAL A 256 -10.22 -1.10 8.47
CA VAL A 256 -11.52 -0.45 8.69
C VAL A 256 -11.38 0.67 9.71
N ALA A 257 -10.66 0.46 10.82
CA ALA A 257 -10.42 1.51 11.81
C ALA A 257 -9.67 2.71 11.20
N ILE A 258 -8.63 2.48 10.40
CA ILE A 258 -7.89 3.54 9.69
C ILE A 258 -8.81 4.30 8.72
N GLN A 259 -9.67 3.60 7.99
CA GLN A 259 -10.63 4.23 7.09
C GLN A 259 -11.64 5.10 7.84
N ILE A 260 -12.17 4.62 8.97
CA ILE A 260 -13.09 5.39 9.82
C ILE A 260 -12.40 6.67 10.31
N VAL A 261 -11.19 6.56 10.85
CA VAL A 261 -10.40 7.73 11.29
C VAL A 261 -10.20 8.72 10.16
N SER A 262 -9.89 8.23 8.95
CA SER A 262 -9.73 9.05 7.76
C SER A 262 -10.99 9.87 7.43
N TYR A 263 -12.17 9.26 7.49
CA TYR A 263 -13.45 9.97 7.28
C TYR A 263 -13.79 10.92 8.42
N VAL A 264 -13.50 10.57 9.66
CA VAL A 264 -13.67 11.45 10.82
C VAL A 264 -12.85 12.72 10.69
N VAL A 265 -11.60 12.62 10.23
CA VAL A 265 -10.74 13.79 9.96
C VAL A 265 -11.38 14.73 8.92
N ILE A 266 -11.95 14.18 7.84
CA ILE A 266 -12.66 14.97 6.81
C ILE A 266 -13.87 15.68 7.43
N VAL A 267 -14.67 14.99 8.25
CA VAL A 267 -15.86 15.57 8.88
C VAL A 267 -15.47 16.70 9.84
N ILE A 268 -14.42 16.50 10.64
CA ILE A 268 -13.93 17.52 11.58
C ILE A 268 -13.52 18.79 10.80
N ILE A 269 -12.68 18.65 9.76
CA ILE A 269 -12.24 19.82 9.01
C ILE A 269 -13.39 20.49 8.24
N MET A 270 -14.37 19.72 7.78
CA MET A 270 -15.57 20.22 7.15
C MET A 270 -16.37 21.13 8.12
N VAL A 271 -16.53 20.71 9.38
CA VAL A 271 -17.20 21.49 10.42
C VAL A 271 -16.39 22.74 10.76
N VAL A 272 -15.08 22.64 10.90
CA VAL A 272 -14.18 23.77 11.16
C VAL A 272 -14.24 24.79 10.00
N ALA A 273 -14.16 24.31 8.77
CA ALA A 273 -14.27 25.15 7.58
C ALA A 273 -15.64 25.84 7.51
N ALA A 274 -16.74 25.10 7.74
CA ALA A 274 -18.10 25.66 7.73
C ALA A 274 -18.28 26.75 8.80
N ASN A 275 -17.75 26.52 10.02
CA ASN A 275 -17.80 27.53 11.08
C ASN A 275 -17.01 28.79 10.70
N THR A 276 -15.82 28.64 10.15
CA THR A 276 -14.99 29.76 9.69
C THR A 276 -15.67 30.55 8.57
N MET A 277 -16.27 29.86 7.60
CA MET A 277 -17.02 30.51 6.50
C MET A 277 -18.28 31.21 6.99
N ALA A 278 -19.00 30.60 7.96
CA ALA A 278 -20.18 31.21 8.57
C ALA A 278 -19.82 32.50 9.30
N MET A 279 -18.68 32.55 10.01
CA MET A 279 -18.16 33.73 10.66
C MET A 279 -17.80 34.82 9.64
N THR A 280 -17.09 34.46 8.57
CA THR A 280 -16.75 35.39 7.48
C THR A 280 -18.00 35.96 6.82
N ALA A 281 -19.01 35.15 6.55
CA ALA A 281 -20.27 35.60 5.96
C ALA A 281 -21.02 36.58 6.89
N ARG A 282 -20.99 36.34 8.22
CA ARG A 282 -21.61 37.24 9.22
C ARG A 282 -20.93 38.62 9.27
N GLU A 283 -19.61 38.67 9.21
CA GLU A 283 -18.84 39.92 9.22
C GLU A 283 -19.10 40.77 7.96
N ARG A 284 -19.44 40.11 6.83
CA ARG A 284 -19.64 40.76 5.53
C ARG A 284 -21.11 41.01 5.17
N ILE A 285 -22.02 40.88 6.13
CA ILE A 285 -23.45 41.10 5.91
C ILE A 285 -23.73 42.47 5.29
N ALA A 286 -23.06 43.51 5.78
CA ALA A 286 -23.23 44.91 5.26
C ALA A 286 -22.75 45.02 3.81
N GLU A 287 -21.66 44.36 3.45
CA GLU A 287 -21.17 44.33 2.05
C GLU A 287 -22.18 43.64 1.12
N TYR A 288 -22.78 42.52 1.56
CA TYR A 288 -23.80 41.80 0.78
C TYR A 288 -25.09 42.63 0.63
N ALA A 289 -25.47 43.36 1.68
CA ALA A 289 -26.61 44.30 1.60
C ALA A 289 -26.35 45.41 0.58
N THR A 290 -25.16 46.01 0.59
CA THR A 290 -24.74 47.04 -0.39
C THR A 290 -24.73 46.47 -1.82
N LEU A 291 -24.23 45.25 -2.04
CA LEU A 291 -24.29 44.61 -3.35
C LEU A 291 -25.73 44.41 -3.84
N LYS A 292 -26.66 44.09 -2.94
CA LYS A 292 -28.10 43.99 -3.28
C LYS A 292 -28.71 45.32 -3.69
N THR A 293 -28.34 46.42 -3.01
CA THR A 293 -28.82 47.76 -3.41
C THR A 293 -28.28 48.20 -4.77
N LEU A 294 -27.10 47.71 -5.17
CA LEU A 294 -26.52 47.90 -6.49
C LEU A 294 -27.10 46.99 -7.58
N GLY A 295 -28.13 46.18 -7.25
CA GLY A 295 -28.82 45.33 -8.21
C GLY A 295 -28.27 43.90 -8.36
N PHE A 296 -27.31 43.49 -7.53
CA PHE A 296 -26.85 42.08 -7.54
C PHE A 296 -27.93 41.15 -6.93
N GLY A 297 -28.45 40.23 -7.74
CA GLY A 297 -29.43 39.26 -7.28
C GLY A 297 -28.84 38.20 -6.34
N VAL A 298 -29.74 37.47 -5.66
CA VAL A 298 -29.43 36.37 -4.75
C VAL A 298 -28.42 35.35 -5.34
N PRO A 299 -28.55 34.89 -6.60
CA PRO A 299 -27.60 33.93 -7.17
C PRO A 299 -26.20 34.46 -7.32
N HIS A 300 -26.03 35.79 -7.57
CA HIS A 300 -24.71 36.41 -7.68
C HIS A 300 -23.96 36.42 -6.33
N ILE A 301 -24.68 36.77 -5.25
CA ILE A 301 -24.13 36.77 -3.89
C ILE A 301 -23.82 35.36 -3.44
N ALA A 302 -24.72 34.40 -3.73
CA ALA A 302 -24.51 32.98 -3.47
C ALA A 302 -23.25 32.49 -4.19
N ALA A 303 -23.07 32.83 -5.47
CA ALA A 303 -21.89 32.43 -6.26
C ALA A 303 -20.59 33.05 -5.70
N ILE A 304 -20.59 34.25 -5.14
CA ILE A 304 -19.43 34.85 -4.51
C ILE A 304 -19.05 34.12 -3.23
N ILE A 305 -20.01 33.85 -2.31
CA ILE A 305 -19.76 33.16 -1.02
C ILE A 305 -19.32 31.72 -1.27
N PHE A 306 -20.04 31.03 -2.13
CA PHE A 306 -19.73 29.64 -2.49
C PHE A 306 -18.37 29.52 -3.17
N GLY A 307 -18.12 30.39 -4.16
CA GLY A 307 -16.84 30.40 -4.89
C GLY A 307 -15.64 30.72 -4.01
N GLU A 308 -15.79 31.64 -3.02
CA GLU A 308 -14.74 31.93 -2.05
C GLU A 308 -14.42 30.69 -1.19
N SER A 309 -15.43 30.00 -0.71
CA SER A 309 -15.27 28.79 0.11
C SER A 309 -14.58 27.65 -0.67
N VAL A 310 -15.04 27.40 -1.90
CA VAL A 310 -14.45 26.38 -2.78
C VAL A 310 -13.01 26.75 -3.15
N MET A 311 -12.72 28.03 -3.41
CA MET A 311 -11.37 28.48 -3.71
C MET A 311 -10.40 28.23 -2.54
N ILE A 312 -10.80 28.55 -1.30
CA ILE A 312 -10.00 28.29 -0.10
C ILE A 312 -9.74 26.79 0.04
N ALA A 313 -10.79 25.98 -0.15
CA ALA A 313 -10.67 24.53 -0.03
C ALA A 313 -9.79 23.92 -1.12
N LEU A 314 -9.88 24.39 -2.36
CA LEU A 314 -9.02 23.94 -3.45
C LEU A 314 -7.55 24.32 -3.22
N VAL A 315 -7.27 25.55 -2.76
CA VAL A 315 -5.91 25.97 -2.42
C VAL A 315 -5.34 25.09 -1.30
N GLY A 316 -6.12 24.86 -0.23
CA GLY A 316 -5.74 23.95 0.84
C GLY A 316 -5.55 22.52 0.36
N GLY A 317 -6.47 22.04 -0.50
CA GLY A 317 -6.39 20.71 -1.09
C GLY A 317 -5.15 20.49 -1.94
N VAL A 318 -4.84 21.41 -2.85
CA VAL A 318 -3.62 21.36 -3.68
C VAL A 318 -2.36 21.38 -2.82
N LEU A 319 -2.32 22.23 -1.79
CA LEU A 319 -1.19 22.25 -0.84
C LEU A 319 -1.10 20.94 -0.05
N GLY A 320 -2.22 20.38 0.41
CA GLY A 320 -2.27 19.09 1.10
C GLY A 320 -1.73 17.97 0.24
N VAL A 321 -2.20 17.86 -1.00
CA VAL A 321 -1.69 16.89 -1.99
C VAL A 321 -0.20 17.10 -2.25
N ALA A 322 0.24 18.33 -2.45
CA ALA A 322 1.67 18.63 -2.68
C ALA A 322 2.55 18.19 -1.49
N LEU A 323 2.06 18.37 -0.26
CA LEU A 323 2.76 17.95 0.97
C LEU A 323 2.71 16.44 1.19
N THR A 324 1.74 15.73 0.62
CA THR A 324 1.63 14.27 0.75
C THR A 324 2.83 13.55 0.12
N PHE A 325 3.39 14.05 -0.99
CA PHE A 325 4.55 13.42 -1.64
C PHE A 325 5.83 13.44 -0.79
N PRO A 326 6.30 14.58 -0.27
CA PRO A 326 7.48 14.59 0.60
C PRO A 326 7.23 13.85 1.92
N ALA A 327 6.02 13.90 2.48
CA ALA A 327 5.66 13.14 3.67
C ALA A 327 5.71 11.62 3.39
N ALA A 328 5.17 11.17 2.26
CA ALA A 328 5.24 9.78 1.84
C ALA A 328 6.69 9.30 1.63
N HIS A 329 7.52 10.11 0.99
CA HIS A 329 8.93 9.80 0.79
C HIS A 329 9.70 9.70 2.12
N TRP A 330 9.43 10.61 3.05
CA TRP A 330 10.02 10.54 4.40
C TRP A 330 9.61 9.26 5.14
N ILE A 331 8.34 8.86 5.09
CA ILE A 331 7.86 7.60 5.68
C ILE A 331 8.51 6.39 5.00
N GLU A 332 8.61 6.37 3.67
CA GLU A 332 9.29 5.30 2.92
C GLU A 332 10.73 5.10 3.42
N THR A 333 11.47 6.18 3.65
CA THR A 333 12.85 6.10 4.14
C THR A 333 12.94 5.58 5.58
N GLN A 334 12.00 5.99 6.47
CA GLN A 334 12.02 5.59 7.88
C GLN A 334 11.44 4.17 8.11
N LEU A 335 10.42 3.79 7.35
CA LEU A 335 9.67 2.54 7.51
C LEU A 335 9.90 1.54 6.37
N SER A 336 11.00 1.66 5.65
CA SER A 336 11.34 0.78 4.51
C SER A 336 11.36 -0.71 4.84
N GLN A 337 11.48 -1.08 6.12
CA GLN A 337 11.40 -2.47 6.59
C GLN A 337 10.00 -3.06 6.52
N PHE A 338 8.99 -2.22 6.80
CA PHE A 338 7.58 -2.65 6.86
C PHE A 338 6.85 -2.33 5.56
N PHE A 339 7.25 -1.25 4.91
CA PHE A 339 6.64 -0.75 3.68
C PHE A 339 7.71 -0.53 2.61
N PRO A 340 8.05 -1.57 1.83
CA PRO A 340 9.08 -1.47 0.79
C PRO A 340 8.75 -0.45 -0.31
N TYR A 341 7.48 -0.10 -0.46
CA TYR A 341 6.99 0.93 -1.37
C TYR A 341 5.94 1.78 -0.68
N PHE A 342 6.25 3.05 -0.45
CA PHE A 342 5.29 4.03 0.04
C PHE A 342 5.07 5.10 -1.04
N SER A 343 4.34 4.74 -2.10
CA SER A 343 4.06 5.65 -3.20
C SER A 343 2.59 6.06 -3.21
N VAL A 344 2.37 7.37 -3.34
CA VAL A 344 1.03 7.93 -3.49
C VAL A 344 0.48 7.59 -4.87
N SER A 345 -0.66 6.90 -4.93
CA SER A 345 -1.30 6.56 -6.21
C SER A 345 -1.98 7.78 -6.83
N MET A 346 -2.08 7.83 -8.16
CA MET A 346 -2.85 8.88 -8.85
C MET A 346 -4.33 8.88 -8.45
N THR A 347 -4.87 7.71 -8.12
CA THR A 347 -6.23 7.59 -7.59
C THR A 347 -6.38 8.34 -6.27
N THR A 348 -5.40 8.24 -5.36
CA THR A 348 -5.39 8.99 -4.09
C THR A 348 -5.35 10.51 -4.36
N VAL A 349 -4.52 10.97 -5.29
CA VAL A 349 -4.44 12.39 -5.67
C VAL A 349 -5.79 12.94 -6.14
N TRP A 350 -6.47 12.21 -7.03
CA TRP A 350 -7.78 12.62 -7.52
C TRP A 350 -8.84 12.59 -6.42
N LEU A 351 -8.81 11.60 -5.54
CA LEU A 351 -9.72 11.52 -4.40
C LEU A 351 -9.48 12.67 -3.42
N ASP A 352 -8.24 13.01 -3.11
CA ASP A 352 -7.87 14.12 -2.25
C ASP A 352 -8.41 15.45 -2.78
N LEU A 353 -8.25 15.70 -4.08
CA LEU A 353 -8.79 16.90 -4.72
C LEU A 353 -10.32 16.93 -4.73
N LEU A 354 -10.96 15.79 -4.97
CA LEU A 354 -12.41 15.65 -4.94
C LEU A 354 -12.95 15.88 -3.52
N VAL A 355 -12.30 15.32 -2.51
CA VAL A 355 -12.64 15.53 -1.10
C VAL A 355 -12.45 16.98 -0.72
N ALA A 356 -11.35 17.63 -1.10
CA ALA A 356 -11.13 19.06 -0.85
C ALA A 356 -12.25 19.91 -1.46
N CYS A 357 -12.61 19.65 -2.71
CA CYS A 357 -13.72 20.32 -3.39
C CYS A 357 -15.05 20.10 -2.65
N GLY A 358 -15.32 18.86 -2.24
CA GLY A 358 -16.51 18.46 -1.47
C GLY A 358 -16.58 19.17 -0.12
N VAL A 359 -15.47 19.24 0.61
CA VAL A 359 -15.36 19.99 1.88
C VAL A 359 -15.70 21.46 1.66
N GLY A 360 -15.13 22.09 0.64
CA GLY A 360 -15.42 23.50 0.31
C GLY A 360 -16.87 23.73 -0.07
N ALA A 361 -17.45 22.84 -0.87
CA ALA A 361 -18.85 22.94 -1.30
C ALA A 361 -19.82 22.77 -0.12
N VAL A 362 -19.63 21.73 0.70
CA VAL A 362 -20.52 21.46 1.85
C VAL A 362 -20.37 22.53 2.93
N ALA A 363 -19.14 22.96 3.24
CA ALA A 363 -18.87 24.03 4.18
C ALA A 363 -19.51 25.36 3.75
N ALA A 364 -19.65 25.59 2.46
CA ALA A 364 -20.28 26.79 1.89
C ALA A 364 -21.81 26.81 1.96
N LEU A 365 -22.47 25.65 2.07
CA LEU A 365 -23.95 25.57 1.93
C LEU A 365 -24.67 26.47 2.93
N PHE A 366 -24.38 26.35 4.22
CA PHE A 366 -25.04 27.12 5.26
C PHE A 366 -24.72 28.63 5.19
N PRO A 367 -23.43 29.05 5.07
CA PRO A 367 -23.08 30.45 4.92
C PRO A 367 -23.72 31.11 3.67
N THR A 368 -23.71 30.37 2.56
CA THR A 368 -24.29 30.85 1.29
C THR A 368 -25.79 31.07 1.41
N TRP A 369 -26.52 30.07 1.95
CA TRP A 369 -27.96 30.19 2.16
C TRP A 369 -28.29 31.40 3.04
N ARG A 370 -27.61 31.53 4.18
CA ARG A 370 -27.86 32.62 5.13
C ARG A 370 -27.45 34.00 4.58
N GLY A 371 -26.29 34.09 3.92
CA GLY A 371 -25.80 35.35 3.33
C GLY A 371 -26.64 35.83 2.15
N ALA A 372 -27.10 34.88 1.32
CA ALA A 372 -27.89 35.20 0.15
C ALA A 372 -29.35 35.61 0.48
N THR A 373 -29.91 35.14 1.62
CA THR A 373 -31.29 35.43 2.02
C THR A 373 -31.47 36.67 2.89
N ILE A 374 -30.37 37.36 3.29
CA ILE A 374 -30.41 38.56 4.13
C ILE A 374 -31.24 39.68 3.48
N ARG A 375 -32.13 40.33 4.27
CA ARG A 375 -32.90 41.49 3.85
C ARG A 375 -32.00 42.75 3.86
N VAL A 376 -32.13 43.58 2.84
CA VAL A 376 -31.32 44.81 2.70
C VAL A 376 -31.43 45.72 3.93
N ALA A 377 -32.66 45.87 4.49
CA ALA A 377 -32.89 46.65 5.69
C ALA A 377 -32.12 46.16 6.92
N ASP A 378 -32.01 44.83 7.11
CA ASP A 378 -31.31 44.24 8.25
C ASP A 378 -29.77 44.37 8.13
N GLY A 379 -29.28 44.40 6.87
CA GLY A 379 -27.85 44.58 6.60
C GLY A 379 -27.37 46.01 6.78
N LEU A 380 -28.17 46.97 6.39
CA LEU A 380 -27.83 48.41 6.49
C LEU A 380 -27.95 48.95 7.93
N ARG A 381 -28.87 48.41 8.74
CA ARG A 381 -29.05 48.77 10.15
C ARG A 381 -27.83 48.49 11.04
N ARG A 382 -26.88 47.71 10.60
CA ARG A 382 -25.62 47.39 11.30
C ARG A 382 -24.46 48.34 10.96
N ILE A 383 -24.69 49.31 10.09
CA ILE A 383 -23.67 50.31 9.67
C ILE A 383 -23.83 51.62 10.48
N GLY A 384 -24.93 51.78 11.21
CA GLY A 384 -25.21 52.99 12.05
C GLY A 384 -24.91 52.71 13.53
#